data_239efe1d89e5b78d41d730ae115386a7
#
_entry.id   239efe1d89e5b78d41d730ae115386a7
#
_cell.length_a   1.000
_cell.length_b   1.000
_cell.length_c   1.000
_cell.angle_alpha   90.00
_cell.angle_beta   90.00
_cell.angle_gamma   90.00
#
_symmetry.space_group_name_H-M   'P 1'
#
loop_
_entity.id
_entity.type
_entity.pdbx_description
1 polymer ?
#
loop_
_entity_poly.entity_id
_entity_poly.type
_entity_poly.pdbx_seq_one_letter_code
_entity_poly.pdbx_strand_id
1 'polypeptide(L)'
;MKNVTKGLYLFLICTCSLFAQQEKGIIGSNNWLTNWTEFRPNQSDHGKPTQILSGSITKDTKLYKRDTYLLLGSVFVTDGATLTIEPGTVIIGDYDTNGSLIISKSAKIIADGLATDPIVFTSNRSVKKEGDWGGIFILGDAPINKFGNVASINYGFRPSSAEHINYGGVNSESDSGIFRYVRIEFAGKRTKDYGYFSALTLAGVGAETIIENVMVSYSEGNSFDIIGGELNLDKMISFRTKSNDYEFNYGTQCSITNSLAVRSPYVSGADGSRCLYIASYDKKEDVDFNKKGTYVVAENLTLINVSENLEDDISVGLVKEAVYVANDASVDISKSVISGFKPAVILDDRIKVNTESLEKIKLTEMYFNNCKGNIFTAYNSNNEDLENWYGNRAFSNVYSKGVDSETFIDSHNSRYPDFRLRINKIIAANDYDD
;
A
#
# COMPACT_ATOMS: atom_id res chain seq x y z
N MET A 1 3.93 52.23 29.09
CA MET A 1 4.75 51.12 28.63
C MET A 1 4.36 49.73 29.20
N LYS A 2 3.93 49.61 30.47
CA LYS A 2 3.53 48.29 31.05
C LYS A 2 2.28 47.64 30.44
N ASN A 3 1.36 48.39 29.85
CA ASN A 3 0.10 47.86 29.28
C ASN A 3 0.25 47.39 27.83
N VAL A 4 1.23 47.91 27.09
CA VAL A 4 1.53 47.46 25.70
C VAL A 4 2.22 46.12 25.72
N THR A 5 3.08 45.88 26.70
CA THR A 5 3.78 44.56 26.85
C THR A 5 2.82 43.41 27.20
N LYS A 6 1.78 43.70 28.01
CA LYS A 6 0.76 42.66 28.33
C LYS A 6 -0.12 42.31 27.14
N GLY A 7 -0.46 43.31 26.30
CA GLY A 7 -1.20 43.08 25.07
C GLY A 7 -0.39 42.25 24.03
N LEU A 8 0.91 42.49 23.95
CA LEU A 8 1.81 41.75 23.05
C LEU A 8 1.99 40.28 23.47
N TYR A 9 2.07 40.03 24.78
CA TYR A 9 2.13 38.63 25.30
C TYR A 9 0.81 37.85 25.07
N LEU A 10 -0.34 38.52 25.22
CA LEU A 10 -1.64 37.89 24.95
C LEU A 10 -1.82 37.60 23.46
N PHE A 11 -1.33 38.48 22.58
CA PHE A 11 -1.37 38.25 21.13
C PHE A 11 -0.42 37.14 20.68
N LEU A 12 0.77 36.98 21.32
CA LEU A 12 1.69 35.89 21.03
C LEU A 12 1.16 34.53 21.49
N ILE A 13 0.40 34.49 22.59
CA ILE A 13 -0.21 33.23 23.08
C ILE A 13 -1.37 32.79 22.17
N CYS A 14 -2.16 33.74 21.62
CA CYS A 14 -3.22 33.41 20.66
C CYS A 14 -2.71 32.92 19.30
N THR A 15 -1.50 33.29 18.88
CA THR A 15 -0.95 32.82 17.60
C THR A 15 -0.37 31.39 17.66
N CYS A 16 -0.06 30.86 18.85
CA CYS A 16 0.43 29.48 19.01
C CYS A 16 -0.68 28.43 19.01
N SER A 17 -1.95 28.82 19.12
CA SER A 17 -3.08 27.88 19.14
C SER A 17 -3.60 27.50 17.74
N LEU A 18 -3.05 28.08 16.66
CA LEU A 18 -3.53 27.86 15.30
C LEU A 18 -2.84 26.69 14.56
N PHE A 19 -1.93 25.96 15.19
CA PHE A 19 -1.19 24.88 14.54
C PHE A 19 -1.51 23.47 15.09
N ALA A 20 -2.51 23.32 15.93
CA ALA A 20 -2.98 22.00 16.37
C ALA A 20 -4.20 21.55 15.56
N GLN A 21 -4.18 21.70 14.24
CA GLN A 21 -5.16 21.04 13.39
C GLN A 21 -4.74 19.58 13.24
N GLN A 22 -5.53 18.67 13.78
CA GLN A 22 -5.37 17.25 13.64
C GLN A 22 -5.70 16.88 12.20
N GLU A 23 -4.67 16.73 11.36
CA GLU A 23 -4.84 16.35 9.97
C GLU A 23 -5.13 14.83 9.88
N LYS A 24 -6.23 14.46 9.23
CA LYS A 24 -6.63 13.06 8.98
C LYS A 24 -6.51 12.74 7.49
N GLY A 25 -6.19 11.47 7.17
CA GLY A 25 -5.90 11.06 5.80
C GLY A 25 -4.51 11.51 5.36
N ILE A 26 -4.23 11.44 4.07
CA ILE A 26 -2.94 11.92 3.55
C ILE A 26 -2.75 13.42 3.82
N ILE A 27 -1.57 13.77 4.27
CA ILE A 27 -1.22 15.10 4.76
C ILE A 27 -0.08 15.73 3.95
N GLY A 28 0.08 17.03 4.10
CA GLY A 28 1.17 17.82 3.54
C GLY A 28 0.75 19.23 3.22
N SER A 29 1.65 20.20 3.36
CA SER A 29 1.41 21.60 3.01
C SER A 29 1.09 21.78 1.52
N ASN A 30 1.67 20.91 0.68
CA ASN A 30 1.42 20.83 -0.74
C ASN A 30 0.92 19.41 -1.10
N ASN A 31 0.23 19.29 -2.24
CA ASN A 31 -0.13 17.96 -2.77
C ASN A 31 1.14 17.21 -3.22
N TRP A 32 1.61 16.29 -2.37
CA TRP A 32 2.84 15.52 -2.63
C TRP A 32 2.70 14.49 -3.76
N LEU A 33 1.47 14.28 -4.26
CA LEU A 33 1.21 13.45 -5.44
C LEU A 33 1.72 14.12 -6.72
N THR A 34 1.91 15.44 -6.74
CA THR A 34 2.28 16.16 -7.96
C THR A 34 3.70 15.84 -8.45
N ASN A 35 3.88 15.92 -9.76
CA ASN A 35 5.12 15.78 -10.53
C ASN A 35 5.62 14.36 -10.74
N TRP A 36 5.45 13.41 -9.81
CA TRP A 36 6.01 12.07 -9.95
C TRP A 36 4.96 10.97 -10.21
N THR A 37 3.69 11.20 -9.86
CA THR A 37 2.60 10.24 -10.10
C THR A 37 2.03 10.34 -11.51
N GLU A 38 1.39 9.28 -11.99
CA GLU A 38 0.64 9.27 -13.24
C GLU A 38 -0.67 8.47 -13.07
N PHE A 39 -1.78 9.17 -13.05
CA PHE A 39 -3.11 8.57 -12.89
C PHE A 39 -3.74 8.14 -14.23
N ARG A 40 -3.08 8.45 -15.36
CA ARG A 40 -3.48 8.05 -16.71
C ARG A 40 -2.32 7.41 -17.50
N PRO A 41 -1.70 6.34 -16.97
CA PRO A 41 -0.50 5.74 -17.55
C PRO A 41 -0.74 5.19 -18.99
N ASN A 42 -2.00 4.92 -19.36
CA ASN A 42 -2.38 4.55 -20.72
C ASN A 42 -2.09 5.63 -21.78
N GLN A 43 -1.90 6.89 -21.37
CA GLN A 43 -1.62 8.00 -22.25
C GLN A 43 -0.11 8.28 -22.39
N SER A 44 0.72 7.55 -21.66
CA SER A 44 2.18 7.71 -21.67
C SER A 44 2.80 6.78 -22.72
N ASP A 45 3.57 7.34 -23.64
CA ASP A 45 4.40 6.59 -24.59
C ASP A 45 5.86 6.66 -24.13
N HIS A 46 6.45 5.51 -23.89
CA HIS A 46 7.83 5.37 -23.44
C HIS A 46 8.80 4.91 -24.54
N GLY A 47 8.33 4.84 -25.79
CA GLY A 47 9.12 4.40 -26.92
C GLY A 47 9.40 2.88 -26.91
N LYS A 48 10.31 2.45 -27.78
CA LYS A 48 10.70 1.05 -27.90
C LYS A 48 11.93 0.75 -27.03
N PRO A 49 12.04 -0.46 -26.47
CA PRO A 49 13.24 -0.87 -25.74
C PRO A 49 14.50 -0.79 -26.63
N THR A 50 15.58 -0.27 -26.06
CA THR A 50 16.91 -0.20 -26.69
C THR A 50 17.86 -1.26 -26.18
N GLN A 51 17.59 -1.80 -24.97
CA GLN A 51 18.38 -2.82 -24.30
C GLN A 51 17.48 -3.94 -23.77
N ILE A 52 18.05 -5.15 -23.62
CA ILE A 52 17.33 -6.30 -23.07
C ILE A 52 18.02 -6.73 -21.77
N LEU A 53 17.22 -6.94 -20.73
CA LEU A 53 17.62 -7.58 -19.49
C LEU A 53 17.02 -8.99 -19.45
N SER A 54 17.85 -10.01 -19.27
CA SER A 54 17.41 -11.40 -19.21
C SER A 54 18.35 -12.24 -18.35
N GLY A 55 17.83 -13.32 -17.75
CA GLY A 55 18.61 -14.24 -16.93
C GLY A 55 19.10 -13.62 -15.60
N SER A 56 20.37 -13.81 -15.25
CA SER A 56 20.92 -13.41 -13.95
C SER A 56 21.93 -12.27 -14.08
N ILE A 57 21.76 -11.25 -13.25
CA ILE A 57 22.69 -10.16 -13.04
C ILE A 57 23.51 -10.51 -11.78
N THR A 58 24.75 -10.96 -11.99
CA THR A 58 25.64 -11.46 -10.94
C THR A 58 26.78 -10.49 -10.60
N LYS A 59 26.75 -9.28 -11.15
CA LYS A 59 27.73 -8.21 -10.92
C LYS A 59 27.00 -6.88 -10.84
N ASP A 60 27.58 -5.95 -10.12
CA ASP A 60 27.07 -4.58 -10.04
C ASP A 60 26.78 -4.04 -11.43
N THR A 61 25.53 -3.65 -11.64
CA THR A 61 25.03 -3.23 -12.94
C THR A 61 24.27 -1.91 -12.80
N LYS A 62 24.55 -0.98 -13.73
CA LYS A 62 23.86 0.32 -13.77
C LYS A 62 23.01 0.45 -15.03
N LEU A 63 21.73 0.81 -14.84
CA LEU A 63 20.81 1.18 -15.91
C LEU A 63 20.78 2.69 -16.05
N TYR A 64 20.89 3.18 -17.30
CA TYR A 64 21.01 4.60 -17.61
C TYR A 64 19.70 5.15 -18.19
N LYS A 65 19.32 6.36 -17.80
CA LYS A 65 18.12 7.07 -18.29
C LYS A 65 18.04 7.20 -19.82
N ARG A 66 19.18 7.24 -20.52
CA ARG A 66 19.24 7.32 -21.98
C ARG A 66 18.73 6.09 -22.71
N ASP A 67 18.64 4.96 -22.00
CA ASP A 67 18.21 3.67 -22.54
C ASP A 67 16.85 3.28 -21.98
N THR A 68 16.09 2.52 -22.75
CA THR A 68 14.85 1.86 -22.31
C THR A 68 15.09 0.36 -22.29
N TYR A 69 14.77 -0.29 -21.18
CA TYR A 69 15.10 -1.69 -20.93
C TYR A 69 13.89 -2.60 -21.03
N LEU A 70 14.02 -3.75 -21.69
CA LEU A 70 13.02 -4.82 -21.73
C LEU A 70 13.38 -5.91 -20.72
N LEU A 71 12.50 -6.20 -19.76
CA LEU A 71 12.59 -7.40 -18.91
C LEU A 71 12.06 -8.60 -19.71
N LEU A 72 12.94 -9.45 -20.18
CA LEU A 72 12.59 -10.66 -20.94
C LEU A 72 12.63 -11.88 -20.02
N GLY A 73 11.45 -12.37 -19.66
CA GLY A 73 11.30 -13.43 -18.65
C GLY A 73 11.66 -12.98 -17.22
N SER A 74 12.03 -13.91 -16.38
CA SER A 74 12.45 -13.63 -15.01
C SER A 74 13.91 -13.18 -14.97
N VAL A 75 14.14 -11.95 -14.58
CA VAL A 75 15.47 -11.34 -14.41
C VAL A 75 15.83 -11.36 -12.92
N PHE A 76 16.91 -12.02 -12.58
CA PHE A 76 17.37 -12.16 -11.19
C PHE A 76 18.61 -11.31 -10.94
N VAL A 77 18.59 -10.53 -9.86
CA VAL A 77 19.80 -9.89 -9.31
C VAL A 77 20.28 -10.75 -8.15
N THR A 78 21.49 -11.31 -8.25
CA THR A 78 21.98 -12.39 -7.37
C THR A 78 23.44 -12.18 -6.96
N ASP A 79 23.94 -13.07 -6.14
CA ASP A 79 25.38 -13.19 -5.80
C ASP A 79 25.99 -11.91 -5.20
N GLY A 80 25.20 -11.16 -4.44
CA GLY A 80 25.63 -9.92 -3.82
C GLY A 80 25.68 -8.72 -4.75
N ALA A 81 25.22 -8.86 -6.00
CA ALA A 81 25.22 -7.78 -6.97
C ALA A 81 24.24 -6.66 -6.59
N THR A 82 24.60 -5.43 -6.96
CA THR A 82 23.74 -4.25 -6.84
C THR A 82 23.23 -3.83 -8.24
N LEU A 83 21.90 -3.78 -8.39
CA LEU A 83 21.28 -3.15 -9.57
C LEU A 83 20.97 -1.69 -9.26
N THR A 84 21.69 -0.77 -9.91
CA THR A 84 21.47 0.67 -9.79
C THR A 84 20.70 1.19 -10.99
N ILE A 85 19.63 1.93 -10.76
CA ILE A 85 18.77 2.49 -11.82
C ILE A 85 18.78 4.01 -11.70
N GLU A 86 19.20 4.69 -12.76
CA GLU A 86 19.20 6.16 -12.79
C GLU A 86 17.78 6.73 -12.71
N PRO A 87 17.58 7.90 -12.05
CA PRO A 87 16.30 8.63 -12.11
C PRO A 87 15.81 8.83 -13.55
N GLY A 88 14.52 8.63 -13.78
CA GLY A 88 13.89 8.78 -15.09
C GLY A 88 14.10 7.62 -16.06
N THR A 89 14.74 6.53 -15.65
CA THR A 89 14.88 5.31 -16.47
C THR A 89 13.53 4.61 -16.62
N VAL A 90 13.29 4.07 -17.83
CA VAL A 90 12.10 3.27 -18.15
C VAL A 90 12.48 1.81 -18.32
N ILE A 91 11.78 0.94 -17.59
CA ILE A 91 11.89 -0.51 -17.66
C ILE A 91 10.55 -1.09 -18.11
N ILE A 92 10.55 -1.89 -19.14
CA ILE A 92 9.36 -2.42 -19.78
C ILE A 92 9.29 -3.93 -19.52
N GLY A 93 8.24 -4.39 -18.85
CA GLY A 93 7.97 -5.83 -18.68
C GLY A 93 7.41 -6.45 -19.96
N ASP A 94 8.01 -7.55 -20.41
CA ASP A 94 7.55 -8.25 -21.61
C ASP A 94 6.29 -9.08 -21.31
N TYR A 95 5.26 -8.87 -22.13
CA TYR A 95 3.97 -9.54 -21.99
C TYR A 95 4.07 -11.05 -22.23
N ASP A 96 4.77 -11.47 -23.26
CA ASP A 96 4.77 -12.86 -23.72
C ASP A 96 5.56 -13.79 -22.77
N THR A 97 6.60 -13.27 -22.17
CA THR A 97 7.49 -14.03 -21.27
C THR A 97 7.23 -13.80 -19.78
N ASN A 98 6.18 -13.04 -19.42
CA ASN A 98 5.86 -12.62 -18.04
C ASN A 98 7.04 -11.88 -17.38
N GLY A 99 7.59 -10.89 -18.09
CA GLY A 99 8.74 -10.11 -17.62
C GLY A 99 8.65 -9.80 -16.13
N SER A 100 9.67 -10.13 -15.35
CA SER A 100 9.68 -9.93 -13.89
C SER A 100 11.08 -9.62 -13.41
N LEU A 101 11.21 -8.81 -12.36
CA LEU A 101 12.49 -8.48 -11.72
C LEU A 101 12.53 -9.04 -10.30
N ILE A 102 13.52 -9.88 -10.02
CA ILE A 102 13.68 -10.51 -8.71
C ILE A 102 15.03 -10.08 -8.12
N ILE A 103 14.98 -9.38 -6.99
CA ILE A 103 16.15 -9.04 -6.18
C ILE A 103 16.27 -10.11 -5.10
N SER A 104 17.24 -11.01 -5.23
CA SER A 104 17.49 -12.08 -4.27
C SER A 104 17.99 -11.51 -2.93
N LYS A 105 17.74 -12.22 -1.84
CA LYS A 105 18.05 -11.72 -0.48
C LYS A 105 19.53 -11.35 -0.23
N SER A 106 20.46 -11.83 -1.08
CA SER A 106 21.87 -11.45 -1.02
C SER A 106 22.20 -10.23 -1.88
N ALA A 107 21.29 -9.76 -2.71
CA ALA A 107 21.50 -8.68 -3.67
C ALA A 107 20.79 -7.40 -3.24
N LYS A 108 21.07 -6.29 -3.92
CA LYS A 108 20.45 -4.98 -3.65
C LYS A 108 19.90 -4.33 -4.91
N ILE A 109 18.89 -3.50 -4.73
CA ILE A 109 18.40 -2.56 -5.74
C ILE A 109 18.55 -1.13 -5.25
N ILE A 110 19.13 -0.27 -6.09
CA ILE A 110 19.17 1.17 -5.87
C ILE A 110 18.36 1.83 -7.00
N ALA A 111 17.05 1.91 -6.79
CA ALA A 111 16.11 2.59 -7.65
C ALA A 111 15.69 3.90 -6.97
N ASP A 112 16.63 4.83 -6.87
CA ASP A 112 16.46 6.13 -6.23
C ASP A 112 16.09 7.19 -7.27
N GLY A 113 14.80 7.23 -7.64
CA GLY A 113 14.24 8.22 -8.55
C GLY A 113 14.17 9.61 -7.93
N LEU A 114 13.65 10.55 -8.71
CA LEU A 114 13.38 11.91 -8.28
C LEU A 114 11.93 12.28 -8.56
N ALA A 115 11.37 13.22 -7.80
CA ALA A 115 10.01 13.70 -8.06
C ALA A 115 9.84 14.28 -9.48
N THR A 116 10.89 14.85 -10.06
CA THR A 116 10.91 15.36 -11.44
C THR A 116 11.27 14.30 -12.47
N ASP A 117 11.88 13.20 -12.06
CA ASP A 117 12.38 12.12 -12.90
C ASP A 117 12.12 10.74 -12.23
N PRO A 118 10.86 10.31 -12.08
CA PRO A 118 10.54 9.02 -11.49
C PRO A 118 11.03 7.87 -12.39
N ILE A 119 11.42 6.77 -11.77
CA ILE A 119 11.71 5.53 -12.47
C ILE A 119 10.38 4.85 -12.81
N VAL A 120 10.25 4.33 -14.03
CA VAL A 120 8.97 3.77 -14.51
C VAL A 120 9.15 2.32 -14.92
N PHE A 121 8.34 1.44 -14.33
CA PHE A 121 8.15 0.06 -14.78
C PHE A 121 6.77 -0.06 -15.42
N THR A 122 6.69 -0.49 -16.68
CA THR A 122 5.44 -0.51 -17.45
C THR A 122 5.37 -1.68 -18.44
N SER A 123 4.32 -1.77 -19.25
CA SER A 123 4.05 -2.84 -20.22
C SER A 123 4.60 -2.54 -21.61
N ASN A 124 5.01 -3.60 -22.35
CA ASN A 124 5.40 -3.51 -23.77
C ASN A 124 4.22 -3.49 -24.75
N ARG A 125 2.97 -3.63 -24.26
CA ARG A 125 1.81 -3.67 -25.15
C ARG A 125 1.41 -2.28 -25.62
N SER A 126 0.93 -2.20 -26.86
CA SER A 126 0.38 -0.96 -27.42
C SER A 126 -0.92 -0.54 -26.73
N VAL A 127 -1.77 -1.50 -26.40
CA VAL A 127 -2.96 -1.31 -25.55
C VAL A 127 -2.69 -1.98 -24.23
N LYS A 128 -2.29 -1.18 -23.26
CA LYS A 128 -1.91 -1.65 -21.91
C LYS A 128 -3.14 -2.04 -21.08
N LYS A 129 -3.02 -3.12 -20.33
CA LYS A 129 -4.06 -3.63 -19.41
C LYS A 129 -3.43 -4.16 -18.14
N GLU A 130 -4.26 -4.26 -17.11
CA GLU A 130 -3.90 -4.92 -15.86
C GLU A 130 -3.38 -6.33 -16.13
N GLY A 131 -2.28 -6.72 -15.50
CA GLY A 131 -1.68 -8.05 -15.65
C GLY A 131 -0.89 -8.26 -16.95
N ASP A 132 -0.46 -7.21 -17.62
CA ASP A 132 0.34 -7.34 -18.83
C ASP A 132 1.71 -7.99 -18.60
N TRP A 133 2.32 -7.81 -17.42
CA TRP A 133 3.61 -8.37 -17.06
C TRP A 133 3.62 -8.83 -15.60
N GLY A 134 4.70 -9.51 -15.18
CA GLY A 134 4.77 -10.09 -13.85
C GLY A 134 4.73 -9.05 -12.73
N GLY A 135 5.88 -8.58 -12.32
CA GLY A 135 6.04 -7.64 -11.21
C GLY A 135 7.48 -7.59 -10.72
N ILE A 136 7.67 -6.96 -9.56
CA ILE A 136 8.96 -6.78 -8.89
C ILE A 136 8.92 -7.50 -7.56
N PHE A 137 9.99 -8.25 -7.26
CA PHE A 137 10.15 -9.02 -6.03
C PHE A 137 11.44 -8.60 -5.35
N ILE A 138 11.34 -8.09 -4.12
CA ILE A 138 12.49 -7.76 -3.27
C ILE A 138 12.48 -8.75 -2.10
N LEU A 139 13.52 -9.57 -2.04
CA LEU A 139 13.65 -10.65 -1.08
C LEU A 139 14.73 -10.29 -0.05
N GLY A 140 14.37 -10.26 1.21
CA GLY A 140 15.27 -9.90 2.31
C GLY A 140 15.51 -11.06 3.27
N ASP A 141 16.32 -10.79 4.30
CA ASP A 141 16.75 -11.74 5.33
C ASP A 141 16.11 -11.46 6.71
N ALA A 142 15.01 -10.66 6.73
CA ALA A 142 14.30 -10.36 7.95
C ALA A 142 13.32 -11.47 8.37
N PRO A 143 12.92 -11.52 9.65
CA PRO A 143 12.11 -12.61 10.19
C PRO A 143 10.75 -12.77 9.50
N ILE A 144 10.30 -14.03 9.44
CA ILE A 144 8.96 -14.43 9.03
C ILE A 144 8.40 -15.40 10.07
N ASN A 145 7.07 -15.54 10.16
CA ASN A 145 6.47 -16.45 11.14
C ASN A 145 6.23 -17.87 10.61
N LYS A 146 6.73 -18.22 9.44
CA LYS A 146 6.69 -19.62 8.94
C LYS A 146 7.60 -20.52 9.75
N PHE A 147 7.32 -21.83 9.72
CA PHE A 147 8.23 -22.84 10.27
C PHE A 147 9.61 -22.73 9.59
N GLY A 148 10.67 -22.88 10.37
CA GLY A 148 12.01 -22.49 9.96
C GLY A 148 12.13 -20.97 9.85
N ASN A 149 13.24 -20.46 9.36
CA ASN A 149 13.47 -19.02 9.20
C ASN A 149 13.46 -18.57 7.73
N VAL A 150 13.34 -19.50 6.82
CA VAL A 150 13.44 -19.27 5.37
C VAL A 150 12.26 -19.93 4.66
N ALA A 151 11.71 -19.23 3.69
CA ALA A 151 10.72 -19.73 2.76
C ALA A 151 11.10 -19.37 1.33
N SER A 152 10.37 -19.89 0.34
CA SER A 152 10.63 -19.61 -1.08
C SER A 152 9.39 -19.02 -1.73
N ILE A 153 9.58 -18.07 -2.63
CA ILE A 153 8.53 -17.61 -3.53
C ILE A 153 8.40 -18.56 -4.71
N ASN A 154 7.19 -19.05 -4.95
CA ASN A 154 6.93 -19.97 -6.05
C ASN A 154 5.86 -19.40 -6.99
N TYR A 155 6.30 -18.73 -8.05
CA TYR A 155 5.45 -18.26 -9.15
C TYR A 155 5.85 -18.87 -10.50
N GLY A 156 6.44 -20.08 -10.49
CA GLY A 156 6.95 -20.74 -11.69
C GLY A 156 8.27 -20.16 -12.19
N PHE A 157 8.97 -19.41 -11.36
CA PHE A 157 10.31 -18.91 -11.66
C PHE A 157 11.30 -20.06 -11.89
N ARG A 158 12.26 -19.84 -12.79
CA ARG A 158 13.33 -20.79 -13.10
C ARG A 158 14.70 -20.16 -12.82
N PRO A 159 15.05 -19.97 -11.53
CA PRO A 159 16.37 -19.44 -11.17
C PRO A 159 17.49 -20.45 -11.48
N SER A 160 18.71 -19.96 -11.62
CA SER A 160 19.91 -20.82 -11.73
C SER A 160 20.24 -21.58 -10.43
N SER A 161 19.81 -21.05 -9.28
CA SER A 161 19.83 -21.71 -7.97
C SER A 161 18.50 -21.49 -7.25
N ALA A 162 17.99 -22.50 -6.56
CA ALA A 162 16.76 -22.37 -5.75
C ALA A 162 16.89 -21.32 -4.63
N GLU A 163 18.09 -21.01 -4.20
CA GLU A 163 18.35 -19.98 -3.18
C GLU A 163 17.98 -18.56 -3.65
N HIS A 164 17.97 -18.32 -4.96
CA HIS A 164 17.68 -17.00 -5.53
C HIS A 164 16.22 -16.55 -5.36
N ILE A 165 15.33 -17.47 -5.00
CA ILE A 165 13.92 -17.18 -4.70
C ILE A 165 13.58 -17.32 -3.21
N ASN A 166 14.58 -17.53 -2.36
CA ASN A 166 14.40 -17.65 -0.91
C ASN A 166 14.32 -16.27 -0.26
N TYR A 167 13.50 -16.19 0.78
CA TYR A 167 13.35 -15.00 1.61
C TYR A 167 13.21 -15.39 3.08
N GLY A 168 13.38 -14.41 3.97
CA GLY A 168 13.32 -14.61 5.41
C GLY A 168 14.66 -15.05 6.00
N GLY A 169 14.81 -14.81 7.28
CA GLY A 169 16.00 -15.07 8.07
C GLY A 169 15.83 -14.62 9.50
N VAL A 170 16.86 -14.01 10.06
CA VAL A 170 16.89 -13.54 11.45
C VAL A 170 17.32 -12.07 11.58
N ASN A 171 17.68 -11.43 10.47
CA ASN A 171 18.19 -10.06 10.47
C ASN A 171 17.07 -9.05 10.21
N SER A 172 16.44 -8.53 11.27
CA SER A 172 15.39 -7.51 11.17
C SER A 172 15.87 -6.19 10.54
N GLU A 173 17.16 -5.91 10.58
CA GLU A 173 17.79 -4.73 9.98
C GLU A 173 18.35 -4.99 8.56
N SER A 174 17.90 -6.07 7.91
CA SER A 174 18.33 -6.41 6.55
C SER A 174 18.12 -5.24 5.59
N ASP A 175 19.14 -4.96 4.75
CA ASP A 175 19.14 -3.89 3.76
C ASP A 175 19.10 -4.46 2.34
N SER A 176 17.96 -4.32 1.68
CA SER A 176 17.75 -4.67 0.27
C SER A 176 17.93 -3.48 -0.68
N GLY A 177 18.29 -2.30 -0.17
CA GLY A 177 18.61 -1.09 -0.94
C GLY A 177 17.57 0.02 -0.83
N ILE A 178 17.39 0.76 -1.91
CA ILE A 178 16.52 1.94 -2.00
C ILE A 178 15.52 1.76 -3.15
N PHE A 179 14.24 1.98 -2.87
CA PHE A 179 13.17 1.93 -3.85
C PHE A 179 12.28 3.16 -3.65
N ARG A 180 12.59 4.25 -4.35
CA ARG A 180 12.00 5.56 -4.12
C ARG A 180 11.70 6.29 -5.43
N TYR A 181 10.56 7.04 -5.46
CA TYR A 181 10.03 7.69 -6.66
C TYR A 181 9.93 6.74 -7.85
N VAL A 182 9.24 5.63 -7.62
CA VAL A 182 9.06 4.57 -8.61
C VAL A 182 7.58 4.41 -8.95
N ARG A 183 7.28 4.25 -10.24
CA ARG A 183 5.95 3.88 -10.73
C ARG A 183 5.98 2.46 -11.29
N ILE A 184 4.99 1.66 -10.93
CA ILE A 184 4.77 0.31 -11.42
C ILE A 184 3.37 0.26 -12.05
N GLU A 185 3.31 0.05 -13.34
CA GLU A 185 2.09 0.18 -14.14
C GLU A 185 1.76 -1.14 -14.84
N PHE A 186 0.48 -1.59 -14.78
CA PHE A 186 -0.06 -2.75 -15.49
C PHE A 186 0.57 -4.10 -15.15
N ALA A 187 1.12 -4.25 -13.96
CA ALA A 187 1.72 -5.49 -13.45
C ALA A 187 0.66 -6.47 -12.91
N GLY A 188 1.12 -7.55 -12.29
CA GLY A 188 0.28 -8.48 -11.55
C GLY A 188 -0.29 -9.62 -12.39
N LYS A 189 0.43 -10.08 -13.41
CA LYS A 189 -0.03 -11.10 -14.37
C LYS A 189 -0.53 -12.36 -13.69
N ARG A 190 -1.66 -12.87 -14.18
CA ARG A 190 -2.15 -14.19 -13.80
C ARG A 190 -1.35 -15.28 -14.45
N THR A 191 -0.88 -16.24 -13.65
CA THR A 191 -0.30 -17.50 -14.12
C THR A 191 -1.30 -18.63 -13.97
N LYS A 192 -1.22 -19.64 -14.84
CA LYS A 192 -2.14 -20.77 -14.83
C LYS A 192 -2.07 -21.58 -13.54
N ASP A 193 -0.85 -21.76 -13.02
CA ASP A 193 -0.57 -22.74 -11.95
C ASP A 193 -0.32 -22.08 -10.59
N TYR A 194 -0.01 -20.77 -10.55
CA TYR A 194 0.45 -20.08 -9.33
C TYR A 194 -0.41 -18.86 -8.94
N GLY A 195 -1.53 -18.62 -9.61
CA GLY A 195 -2.38 -17.47 -9.34
C GLY A 195 -1.82 -16.17 -9.94
N TYR A 196 -2.03 -15.07 -9.23
CA TYR A 196 -1.61 -13.74 -9.67
C TYR A 196 -0.25 -13.36 -9.08
N PHE A 197 0.60 -12.73 -9.88
CA PHE A 197 1.70 -11.94 -9.36
C PHE A 197 1.15 -10.69 -8.64
N SER A 198 1.89 -10.19 -7.67
CA SER A 198 1.68 -8.83 -7.16
C SER A 198 2.58 -7.85 -7.92
N ALA A 199 2.18 -6.58 -8.02
CA ALA A 199 3.01 -5.58 -8.71
C ALA A 199 4.34 -5.36 -8.00
N LEU A 200 4.31 -5.25 -6.66
CA LEU A 200 5.50 -5.22 -5.81
C LEU A 200 5.34 -6.19 -4.64
N THR A 201 6.22 -7.19 -4.58
CA THR A 201 6.31 -8.12 -3.47
C THR A 201 7.55 -7.79 -2.62
N LEU A 202 7.33 -7.59 -1.33
CA LEU A 202 8.36 -7.33 -0.31
C LEU A 202 8.36 -8.52 0.66
N ALA A 203 9.28 -9.47 0.49
CA ALA A 203 9.30 -10.69 1.27
C ALA A 203 10.53 -10.78 2.18
N GLY A 204 10.30 -10.78 3.50
CA GLY A 204 11.38 -10.78 4.49
C GLY A 204 12.29 -9.55 4.40
N VAL A 205 11.77 -8.41 3.98
CA VAL A 205 12.55 -7.16 3.85
C VAL A 205 12.75 -6.57 5.24
N GLY A 206 13.95 -6.03 5.49
CA GLY A 206 14.33 -5.49 6.80
C GLY A 206 14.33 -3.97 6.87
N ALA A 207 14.48 -3.45 8.10
CA ALA A 207 14.24 -2.06 8.47
C ALA A 207 15.21 -1.03 7.85
N GLU A 208 16.40 -1.46 7.40
CA GLU A 208 17.35 -0.57 6.72
C GLU A 208 17.03 -0.36 5.23
N THR A 209 16.07 -1.11 4.68
CA THR A 209 15.60 -0.91 3.30
C THR A 209 14.69 0.31 3.21
N ILE A 210 14.99 1.23 2.31
CA ILE A 210 14.21 2.45 2.10
C ILE A 210 13.16 2.19 1.01
N ILE A 211 11.87 2.31 1.37
CA ILE A 211 10.74 2.18 0.43
C ILE A 211 9.77 3.33 0.67
N GLU A 212 9.79 4.29 -0.22
CA GLU A 212 8.95 5.48 -0.13
C GLU A 212 8.63 6.08 -1.50
N ASN A 213 7.50 6.81 -1.60
CA ASN A 213 7.07 7.40 -2.87
C ASN A 213 6.98 6.36 -4.01
N VAL A 214 6.27 5.27 -3.77
CA VAL A 214 6.03 4.22 -4.78
C VAL A 214 4.58 4.21 -5.18
N MET A 215 4.31 4.31 -6.49
CA MET A 215 2.97 4.22 -7.05
C MET A 215 2.81 2.93 -7.83
N VAL A 216 1.81 2.14 -7.49
CA VAL A 216 1.30 1.04 -8.31
C VAL A 216 -0.02 1.47 -8.94
N SER A 217 -0.17 1.25 -10.24
CA SER A 217 -1.41 1.52 -10.94
C SER A 217 -1.80 0.37 -11.86
N TYR A 218 -3.10 0.04 -11.86
CA TYR A 218 -3.68 -0.99 -12.74
C TYR A 218 -3.01 -2.37 -12.60
N SER A 219 -2.80 -2.84 -11.36
CA SER A 219 -2.37 -4.22 -11.11
C SER A 219 -3.53 -5.20 -11.23
N GLU A 220 -3.33 -6.38 -11.81
CA GLU A 220 -4.32 -7.45 -11.81
C GLU A 220 -4.31 -8.22 -10.47
N GLY A 221 -3.12 -8.51 -9.92
CA GLY A 221 -2.93 -8.98 -8.54
C GLY A 221 -2.84 -7.82 -7.55
N ASN A 222 -2.29 -8.07 -6.36
CA ASN A 222 -2.12 -7.03 -5.35
C ASN A 222 -1.20 -5.90 -5.84
N SER A 223 -1.41 -4.69 -5.34
CA SER A 223 -0.43 -3.62 -5.57
C SER A 223 0.83 -3.89 -4.76
N PHE A 224 0.67 -4.05 -3.46
CA PHE A 224 1.76 -4.29 -2.51
C PHE A 224 1.47 -5.54 -1.71
N ASP A 225 2.40 -6.49 -1.75
CA ASP A 225 2.33 -7.75 -1.03
C ASP A 225 3.53 -7.85 -0.08
N ILE A 226 3.26 -7.72 1.21
CA ILE A 226 4.26 -7.64 2.27
C ILE A 226 4.24 -8.94 3.08
N ILE A 227 5.27 -9.75 2.92
CA ILE A 227 5.36 -11.12 3.43
C ILE A 227 6.43 -11.20 4.53
N GLY A 228 6.04 -11.10 5.78
CA GLY A 228 6.99 -11.04 6.90
C GLY A 228 7.87 -9.79 6.83
N GLY A 229 8.99 -9.81 7.52
CA GLY A 229 9.93 -8.69 7.56
C GLY A 229 9.59 -7.63 8.60
N GLU A 230 10.47 -6.65 8.68
CA GLU A 230 10.32 -5.46 9.53
C GLU A 230 10.67 -4.22 8.71
N LEU A 231 9.68 -3.38 8.36
CA LEU A 231 9.90 -2.31 7.38
C LEU A 231 9.00 -1.11 7.62
N ASN A 232 9.43 0.03 7.07
CA ASN A 232 8.66 1.27 7.06
C ASN A 232 8.33 1.66 5.62
N LEU A 233 7.05 1.98 5.39
CA LEU A 233 6.53 2.42 4.11
C LEU A 233 5.99 3.85 4.25
N ASP A 234 6.40 4.76 3.38
CA ASP A 234 5.90 6.14 3.37
C ASP A 234 5.48 6.58 1.98
N LYS A 235 4.35 7.30 1.89
CA LYS A 235 3.81 7.83 0.62
C LYS A 235 3.63 6.78 -0.47
N MET A 236 3.08 5.63 -0.09
CA MET A 236 2.72 4.57 -1.02
C MET A 236 1.38 4.86 -1.68
N ILE A 237 1.25 4.56 -2.96
CA ILE A 237 0.01 4.79 -3.71
C ILE A 237 -0.41 3.52 -4.43
N SER A 238 -1.64 3.06 -4.16
CA SER A 238 -2.32 2.06 -4.97
C SER A 238 -3.48 2.71 -5.73
N PHE A 239 -3.51 2.54 -7.03
CA PHE A 239 -4.51 3.15 -7.90
C PHE A 239 -5.14 2.14 -8.83
N ARG A 240 -6.45 1.89 -8.65
CA ARG A 240 -7.29 1.03 -9.51
C ARG A 240 -6.70 -0.38 -9.69
N THR A 241 -6.36 -1.02 -8.59
CA THR A 241 -5.91 -2.41 -8.55
C THR A 241 -7.10 -3.36 -8.49
N LYS A 242 -7.04 -4.52 -9.15
CA LYS A 242 -8.13 -5.51 -9.14
C LYS A 242 -8.18 -6.32 -7.85
N SER A 243 -7.05 -6.70 -7.28
CA SER A 243 -6.95 -7.42 -6.00
C SER A 243 -6.77 -6.45 -4.82
N ASN A 244 -6.03 -6.82 -3.77
CA ASN A 244 -5.82 -5.97 -2.62
C ASN A 244 -4.83 -4.83 -2.94
N ASP A 245 -5.05 -3.67 -2.32
CA ASP A 245 -4.10 -2.56 -2.47
C ASP A 245 -2.85 -2.82 -1.64
N TYR A 246 -3.02 -3.16 -0.35
CA TYR A 246 -1.94 -3.52 0.58
C TYR A 246 -2.31 -4.83 1.27
N GLU A 247 -1.47 -5.84 1.11
CA GLU A 247 -1.60 -7.11 1.79
C GLU A 247 -0.42 -7.33 2.72
N PHE A 248 -0.69 -7.58 4.01
CA PHE A 248 0.31 -7.83 5.05
C PHE A 248 0.10 -9.22 5.62
N ASN A 249 1.13 -10.05 5.57
CA ASN A 249 1.00 -11.44 5.94
C ASN A 249 2.28 -12.01 6.57
N TYR A 250 2.18 -13.22 7.10
CA TYR A 250 3.29 -14.05 7.58
C TYR A 250 4.25 -13.39 8.58
N GLY A 251 3.68 -12.68 9.56
CA GLY A 251 4.44 -12.10 10.67
C GLY A 251 5.07 -10.75 10.36
N THR A 252 4.61 -10.07 9.32
CA THR A 252 5.02 -8.70 8.98
C THR A 252 4.93 -7.76 10.18
N GLN A 253 6.01 -7.04 10.44
CA GLN A 253 6.06 -5.90 11.36
C GLN A 253 6.23 -4.65 10.51
N CYS A 254 5.17 -3.89 10.28
CA CYS A 254 5.19 -2.77 9.32
C CYS A 254 4.60 -1.50 9.90
N SER A 255 5.29 -0.38 9.69
CA SER A 255 4.71 0.95 9.79
C SER A 255 4.44 1.49 8.38
N ILE A 256 3.21 1.93 8.12
CA ILE A 256 2.84 2.58 6.87
C ILE A 256 2.24 3.96 7.15
N THR A 257 2.81 4.98 6.51
CA THR A 257 2.44 6.37 6.77
C THR A 257 2.07 7.11 5.50
N ASN A 258 1.19 8.11 5.64
CA ASN A 258 0.84 9.10 4.61
C ASN A 258 0.59 8.48 3.23
N SER A 259 -0.18 7.39 3.17
CA SER A 259 -0.33 6.53 2.00
C SER A 259 -1.78 6.49 1.50
N LEU A 260 -1.95 6.14 0.22
CA LEU A 260 -3.19 6.29 -0.51
C LEU A 260 -3.62 4.97 -1.18
N ALA A 261 -4.88 4.62 -1.07
CA ALA A 261 -5.53 3.60 -1.90
C ALA A 261 -6.77 4.20 -2.58
N VAL A 262 -6.79 4.18 -3.91
CA VAL A 262 -7.92 4.66 -4.72
C VAL A 262 -8.49 3.50 -5.51
N ARG A 263 -9.65 3.05 -5.08
CA ARG A 263 -10.40 1.98 -5.75
C ARG A 263 -11.46 2.53 -6.69
N SER A 264 -11.90 1.66 -7.58
CA SER A 264 -13.06 1.92 -8.45
C SER A 264 -13.94 0.65 -8.47
N PRO A 265 -15.27 0.77 -8.37
CA PRO A 265 -16.19 -0.36 -8.47
C PRO A 265 -16.01 -1.18 -9.75
N TYR A 266 -15.61 -0.51 -10.84
CA TYR A 266 -15.45 -1.12 -12.16
C TYR A 266 -14.10 -1.80 -12.37
N VAL A 267 -13.19 -1.69 -11.40
CA VAL A 267 -11.88 -2.35 -11.39
C VAL A 267 -11.77 -3.15 -10.11
N SER A 268 -12.40 -4.34 -10.11
CA SER A 268 -12.38 -5.27 -8.99
C SER A 268 -12.18 -6.69 -9.49
N GLY A 269 -11.44 -7.49 -8.73
CA GLY A 269 -11.24 -8.92 -8.97
C GLY A 269 -12.29 -9.77 -8.26
N ALA A 270 -12.37 -11.06 -8.62
CA ALA A 270 -13.26 -12.03 -7.97
C ALA A 270 -12.85 -12.32 -6.52
N ASP A 271 -11.55 -12.32 -6.23
CA ASP A 271 -10.97 -12.76 -4.98
C ASP A 271 -10.41 -11.58 -4.18
N GLY A 272 -11.24 -11.00 -3.34
CA GLY A 272 -10.84 -9.91 -2.50
C GLY A 272 -10.79 -8.58 -3.24
N SER A 273 -10.51 -7.53 -2.99
CA SER A 273 -10.53 -6.18 -3.57
C SER A 273 -10.62 -5.17 -2.43
N ARG A 274 -9.70 -5.31 -1.47
CA ARG A 274 -9.66 -4.51 -0.26
C ARG A 274 -8.53 -3.49 -0.32
N CYS A 275 -8.70 -2.38 0.38
CA CYS A 275 -7.57 -1.45 0.55
C CYS A 275 -6.49 -2.07 1.46
N LEU A 276 -6.91 -2.62 2.61
CA LEU A 276 -6.00 -3.31 3.52
C LEU A 276 -6.50 -4.74 3.77
N TYR A 277 -5.64 -5.72 3.53
CA TYR A 277 -5.80 -7.08 3.97
C TYR A 277 -4.68 -7.41 4.96
N ILE A 278 -5.02 -7.77 6.20
CA ILE A 278 -4.06 -7.96 7.28
C ILE A 278 -4.29 -9.33 7.89
N ALA A 279 -3.33 -10.24 7.69
CA ALA A 279 -3.38 -11.62 8.18
C ALA A 279 -2.01 -12.05 8.72
N SER A 280 -1.98 -13.05 9.58
CA SER A 280 -0.70 -13.65 10.00
C SER A 280 -0.34 -14.89 9.22
N TYR A 281 -1.27 -15.46 8.47
CA TYR A 281 -1.05 -16.64 7.63
C TYR A 281 -2.23 -16.88 6.68
N ASP A 282 -1.95 -17.55 5.56
CA ASP A 282 -2.98 -18.09 4.68
C ASP A 282 -3.38 -19.50 5.14
N LYS A 283 -2.39 -20.32 5.48
CA LYS A 283 -2.56 -21.69 5.95
C LYS A 283 -1.97 -21.85 7.35
N LYS A 284 -2.81 -22.33 8.27
CA LYS A 284 -2.44 -22.51 9.69
C LYS A 284 -1.28 -23.48 9.88
N GLU A 285 -1.18 -24.49 9.03
CA GLU A 285 -0.12 -25.49 9.06
C GLU A 285 1.27 -24.97 8.67
N ASP A 286 1.35 -23.79 8.04
CA ASP A 286 2.62 -23.19 7.62
C ASP A 286 3.27 -22.32 8.70
N VAL A 287 2.54 -22.02 9.80
CA VAL A 287 2.91 -21.00 10.77
C VAL A 287 3.41 -21.56 12.08
N ASP A 288 4.52 -21.03 12.56
CA ASP A 288 5.02 -21.20 13.91
C ASP A 288 4.43 -20.13 14.85
N PHE A 289 3.43 -20.52 15.64
CA PHE A 289 2.75 -19.63 16.59
C PHE A 289 3.61 -19.16 17.77
N ASN A 290 4.85 -19.65 17.92
CA ASN A 290 5.81 -19.11 18.89
C ASN A 290 6.50 -17.84 18.35
N LYS A 291 6.35 -17.54 17.06
CA LYS A 291 6.88 -16.33 16.43
C LYS A 291 5.83 -15.20 16.46
N LYS A 292 6.29 -13.97 16.18
CA LYS A 292 5.40 -12.81 16.12
C LYS A 292 4.37 -12.98 15.00
N GLY A 293 3.09 -12.74 15.32
CA GLY A 293 2.05 -12.53 14.34
C GLY A 293 2.23 -11.20 13.60
N THR A 294 1.46 -10.99 12.55
CA THR A 294 1.48 -9.73 11.80
C THR A 294 1.00 -8.58 12.67
N TYR A 295 1.77 -7.50 12.67
CA TYR A 295 1.42 -6.24 13.32
C TYR A 295 1.67 -5.07 12.37
N VAL A 296 0.62 -4.30 12.11
CA VAL A 296 0.66 -3.14 11.22
C VAL A 296 0.29 -1.88 12.01
N VAL A 297 1.15 -0.88 11.95
CA VAL A 297 0.85 0.48 12.41
C VAL A 297 0.63 1.35 11.19
N ALA A 298 -0.55 1.94 11.07
CA ALA A 298 -0.93 2.73 9.92
C ALA A 298 -1.38 4.13 10.36
N GLU A 299 -0.74 5.17 9.84
CA GLU A 299 -1.06 6.54 10.20
C GLU A 299 -1.24 7.41 8.94
N ASN A 300 -2.26 8.28 8.96
CA ASN A 300 -2.53 9.20 7.86
C ASN A 300 -2.78 8.51 6.49
N LEU A 301 -3.58 7.44 6.49
CA LEU A 301 -4.01 6.81 5.26
C LEU A 301 -5.27 7.46 4.70
N THR A 302 -5.38 7.55 3.37
CA THR A 302 -6.64 7.79 2.66
C THR A 302 -7.02 6.57 1.85
N LEU A 303 -8.11 5.90 2.25
CA LEU A 303 -8.68 4.73 1.58
C LEU A 303 -10.02 5.16 0.97
N ILE A 304 -10.08 5.27 -0.35
CA ILE A 304 -11.25 5.81 -1.04
C ILE A 304 -11.70 4.89 -2.17
N ASN A 305 -13.01 4.67 -2.26
CA ASN A 305 -13.64 4.05 -3.42
C ASN A 305 -14.37 5.13 -4.23
N VAL A 306 -13.85 5.44 -5.40
CA VAL A 306 -14.41 6.47 -6.29
C VAL A 306 -15.53 5.84 -7.12
N SER A 307 -16.78 6.17 -6.78
CA SER A 307 -17.99 5.71 -7.46
C SER A 307 -18.83 6.91 -7.87
N GLU A 308 -19.42 6.86 -9.07
CA GLU A 308 -20.38 7.86 -9.54
C GLU A 308 -21.77 7.63 -8.93
N ASN A 309 -22.13 6.37 -8.64
CA ASN A 309 -23.36 5.99 -7.98
C ASN A 309 -23.11 4.88 -6.95
N LEU A 310 -22.66 5.25 -5.79
CA LEU A 310 -22.23 4.32 -4.74
C LEU A 310 -23.35 3.36 -4.30
N GLU A 311 -24.62 3.81 -4.25
CA GLU A 311 -25.74 2.98 -3.80
C GLU A 311 -26.02 1.86 -4.79
N ASP A 312 -26.03 2.15 -6.08
CA ASP A 312 -26.21 1.15 -7.12
C ASP A 312 -25.03 0.17 -7.16
N ASP A 313 -23.79 0.66 -7.10
CA ASP A 313 -22.60 -0.18 -7.11
C ASP A 313 -22.54 -1.12 -5.90
N ILE A 314 -22.99 -0.67 -4.73
CA ILE A 314 -23.16 -1.51 -3.54
C ILE A 314 -24.26 -2.55 -3.76
N SER A 315 -25.39 -2.15 -4.35
CA SER A 315 -26.55 -3.05 -4.53
C SER A 315 -26.24 -4.23 -5.45
N VAL A 316 -25.36 -4.03 -6.42
CA VAL A 316 -24.91 -5.07 -7.36
C VAL A 316 -23.61 -5.77 -6.91
N GLY A 317 -23.10 -5.46 -5.71
CA GLY A 317 -21.97 -6.16 -5.08
C GLY A 317 -20.58 -5.78 -5.61
N LEU A 318 -20.45 -4.61 -6.27
CA LEU A 318 -19.17 -4.12 -6.79
C LEU A 318 -18.29 -3.45 -5.72
N VAL A 319 -18.88 -3.02 -4.61
CA VAL A 319 -18.19 -2.39 -3.50
C VAL A 319 -18.13 -3.34 -2.32
N LYS A 320 -16.94 -3.61 -1.84
CA LYS A 320 -16.68 -4.45 -0.67
C LYS A 320 -16.14 -3.60 0.50
N GLU A 321 -15.65 -4.26 1.53
CA GLU A 321 -15.00 -3.63 2.66
C GLU A 321 -13.66 -2.97 2.27
N ALA A 322 -13.30 -1.89 3.01
CA ALA A 322 -11.99 -1.26 2.83
C ALA A 322 -10.89 -2.04 3.56
N VAL A 323 -11.16 -2.45 4.81
CA VAL A 323 -10.19 -3.11 5.67
C VAL A 323 -10.70 -4.48 6.11
N TYR A 324 -9.89 -5.50 5.92
CA TYR A 324 -10.13 -6.85 6.40
C TYR A 324 -9.02 -7.25 7.38
N VAL A 325 -9.40 -7.60 8.60
CA VAL A 325 -8.47 -8.09 9.62
C VAL A 325 -8.75 -9.57 9.89
N ALA A 326 -7.75 -10.41 9.64
CA ALA A 326 -7.82 -11.85 9.93
C ALA A 326 -7.33 -12.15 11.34
N ASN A 327 -7.62 -13.37 11.82
CA ASN A 327 -7.19 -13.82 13.13
C ASN A 327 -5.66 -13.85 13.24
N ASP A 328 -5.18 -13.74 14.48
CA ASP A 328 -3.76 -13.68 14.84
C ASP A 328 -2.99 -12.47 14.23
N ALA A 329 -3.70 -11.49 13.68
CA ALA A 329 -3.15 -10.22 13.28
C ALA A 329 -3.51 -9.12 14.30
N SER A 330 -2.62 -8.14 14.40
CA SER A 330 -2.82 -6.92 15.19
C SER A 330 -2.68 -5.70 14.28
N VAL A 331 -3.47 -4.67 14.53
CA VAL A 331 -3.44 -3.45 13.74
C VAL A 331 -3.72 -2.22 14.61
N ASP A 332 -2.99 -1.15 14.33
CA ASP A 332 -3.24 0.18 14.91
C ASP A 332 -3.36 1.17 13.75
N ILE A 333 -4.59 1.57 13.40
CA ILE A 333 -4.85 2.57 12.36
C ILE A 333 -5.29 3.86 13.04
N SER A 334 -4.58 4.93 12.77
CA SER A 334 -4.89 6.24 13.34
C SER A 334 -4.90 7.35 12.29
N LYS A 335 -5.59 8.45 12.61
CA LYS A 335 -5.66 9.69 11.78
C LYS A 335 -5.92 9.41 10.30
N SER A 336 -6.72 8.40 9.99
CA SER A 336 -6.92 7.93 8.63
C SER A 336 -8.35 8.15 8.16
N VAL A 337 -8.54 8.18 6.84
CA VAL A 337 -9.82 8.39 6.16
C VAL A 337 -10.23 7.13 5.42
N ILE A 338 -11.47 6.70 5.62
CA ILE A 338 -12.12 5.65 4.81
C ILE A 338 -13.39 6.21 4.20
N SER A 339 -13.49 6.23 2.87
CA SER A 339 -14.63 6.81 2.15
C SER A 339 -15.19 5.90 1.08
N GLY A 340 -16.52 5.71 1.09
CA GLY A 340 -17.25 5.04 0.01
C GLY A 340 -17.24 3.51 0.06
N PHE A 341 -17.31 2.87 1.23
CA PHE A 341 -17.30 1.42 1.39
C PHE A 341 -18.52 0.86 2.13
N LYS A 342 -18.70 -0.46 2.07
CA LYS A 342 -19.71 -1.20 2.83
C LYS A 342 -19.25 -2.64 3.11
N PRO A 343 -18.88 -2.95 4.35
CA PRO A 343 -18.59 -2.04 5.47
C PRO A 343 -17.25 -1.29 5.28
N ALA A 344 -16.89 -0.41 6.20
CA ALA A 344 -15.53 0.15 6.21
C ALA A 344 -14.51 -0.90 6.69
N VAL A 345 -14.81 -1.59 7.78
CA VAL A 345 -13.93 -2.59 8.40
C VAL A 345 -14.69 -3.88 8.65
N ILE A 346 -14.07 -5.00 8.31
CA ILE A 346 -14.60 -6.33 8.62
C ILE A 346 -13.57 -7.16 9.37
N LEU A 347 -14.00 -7.82 10.43
CA LEU A 347 -13.21 -8.76 11.21
C LEU A 347 -13.53 -10.19 10.77
N ASP A 348 -12.51 -11.01 10.58
CA ASP A 348 -12.65 -12.44 10.27
C ASP A 348 -13.52 -13.16 11.30
N ASP A 349 -14.22 -14.20 10.88
CA ASP A 349 -15.16 -14.97 11.71
C ASP A 349 -14.51 -15.66 12.90
N ARG A 350 -13.22 -15.83 12.91
CA ARG A 350 -12.43 -16.42 14.01
C ARG A 350 -12.03 -15.41 15.07
N ILE A 351 -12.18 -14.11 14.80
CA ILE A 351 -11.94 -13.06 15.78
C ILE A 351 -13.15 -12.98 16.72
N LYS A 352 -12.93 -13.27 18.01
CA LYS A 352 -13.97 -13.10 19.01
C LYS A 352 -14.13 -11.61 19.33
N VAL A 353 -15.38 -11.13 19.31
CA VAL A 353 -15.69 -9.75 19.72
C VAL A 353 -15.68 -9.67 21.23
N ASN A 354 -14.52 -9.37 21.80
CA ASN A 354 -14.30 -9.13 23.22
C ASN A 354 -13.14 -8.14 23.41
N THR A 355 -13.00 -7.61 24.61
CA THR A 355 -11.97 -6.61 24.96
C THR A 355 -10.57 -7.04 24.56
N GLU A 356 -10.18 -8.28 24.88
CA GLU A 356 -8.82 -8.79 24.60
C GLU A 356 -8.47 -8.78 23.11
N SER A 357 -9.42 -9.18 22.25
CA SER A 357 -9.23 -9.19 20.79
C SER A 357 -9.27 -7.78 20.23
N LEU A 358 -10.21 -6.93 20.69
CA LEU A 358 -10.39 -5.58 20.15
C LEU A 358 -9.27 -4.62 20.58
N GLU A 359 -8.60 -4.85 21.71
CA GLU A 359 -7.40 -4.11 22.10
C GLU A 359 -6.22 -4.31 21.15
N LYS A 360 -6.22 -5.39 20.36
CA LYS A 360 -5.24 -5.66 19.33
C LYS A 360 -5.59 -5.01 17.99
N ILE A 361 -6.83 -4.52 17.84
CA ILE A 361 -7.35 -3.93 16.61
C ILE A 361 -7.82 -2.51 16.96
N LYS A 362 -6.89 -1.57 16.88
CA LYS A 362 -7.14 -0.18 17.25
C LYS A 362 -7.49 0.66 16.02
N LEU A 363 -8.57 1.42 16.14
CA LEU A 363 -9.04 2.36 15.12
C LEU A 363 -9.32 3.68 15.82
N THR A 364 -8.37 4.61 15.78
CA THR A 364 -8.42 5.86 16.55
C THR A 364 -8.31 7.07 15.63
N GLU A 365 -9.00 8.16 15.99
CA GLU A 365 -8.94 9.42 15.22
C GLU A 365 -9.30 9.24 13.73
N MET A 366 -10.13 8.24 13.42
CA MET A 366 -10.55 7.94 12.06
C MET A 366 -11.58 8.94 11.55
N TYR A 367 -11.66 9.10 10.23
CA TYR A 367 -12.74 9.79 9.55
C TYR A 367 -13.42 8.82 8.57
N PHE A 368 -14.60 8.33 8.96
CA PHE A 368 -15.43 7.47 8.12
C PHE A 368 -16.41 8.32 7.33
N ASN A 369 -16.28 8.33 6.01
CA ASN A 369 -17.13 9.15 5.15
C ASN A 369 -17.93 8.28 4.18
N ASN A 370 -19.21 8.56 4.05
CA ASN A 370 -20.10 7.92 3.07
C ASN A 370 -20.01 6.37 3.06
N CYS A 371 -19.65 5.77 4.20
CA CYS A 371 -19.72 4.32 4.38
C CYS A 371 -21.18 3.92 4.62
N LYS A 372 -21.63 2.84 3.99
CA LYS A 372 -23.05 2.41 4.03
C LYS A 372 -23.22 1.20 4.94
N GLY A 373 -24.41 1.09 5.56
CA GLY A 373 -24.72 0.02 6.51
C GLY A 373 -23.91 0.17 7.81
N ASN A 374 -23.59 -0.95 8.43
CA ASN A 374 -22.67 -0.97 9.58
C ASN A 374 -21.26 -0.58 9.13
N ILE A 375 -20.60 0.28 9.88
CA ILE A 375 -19.22 0.70 9.62
C ILE A 375 -18.26 -0.44 9.94
N PHE A 376 -18.52 -1.14 11.06
CA PHE A 376 -17.75 -2.28 11.54
C PHE A 376 -18.61 -3.54 11.51
N THR A 377 -18.08 -4.61 10.95
CA THR A 377 -18.76 -5.90 10.90
C THR A 377 -17.84 -7.04 11.31
N ALA A 378 -18.45 -8.11 11.84
CA ALA A 378 -17.80 -9.39 12.02
C ALA A 378 -18.76 -10.49 11.60
N TYR A 379 -18.26 -11.57 11.02
CA TYR A 379 -19.11 -12.62 10.47
C TYR A 379 -19.96 -13.36 11.52
N ASN A 380 -19.44 -13.52 12.75
CA ASN A 380 -20.05 -14.37 13.79
C ASN A 380 -20.45 -13.60 15.05
N SER A 381 -20.72 -12.31 14.98
CA SER A 381 -21.07 -11.54 16.17
C SER A 381 -22.16 -10.51 15.93
N ASN A 382 -22.69 -9.98 17.03
CA ASN A 382 -23.53 -8.81 16.99
C ASN A 382 -22.70 -7.58 16.59
N ASN A 383 -22.96 -7.06 15.40
CA ASN A 383 -22.25 -5.86 14.89
C ASN A 383 -22.48 -4.63 15.79
N GLU A 384 -23.57 -4.60 16.58
CA GLU A 384 -23.87 -3.55 17.53
C GLU A 384 -22.76 -3.42 18.61
N ASP A 385 -22.17 -4.53 19.03
CA ASP A 385 -21.07 -4.52 20.00
C ASP A 385 -19.81 -3.85 19.43
N LEU A 386 -19.54 -4.07 18.13
CA LEU A 386 -18.43 -3.41 17.44
C LEU A 386 -18.69 -1.93 17.22
N GLU A 387 -19.89 -1.56 16.79
CA GLU A 387 -20.30 -0.16 16.63
C GLU A 387 -20.21 0.59 17.95
N ASN A 388 -20.64 -0.03 19.07
CA ASN A 388 -20.53 0.56 20.41
C ASN A 388 -19.07 0.68 20.89
N TRP A 389 -18.22 -0.31 20.56
CA TRP A 389 -16.80 -0.26 20.92
C TRP A 389 -16.11 0.91 20.22
N TYR A 390 -16.12 0.92 18.89
CA TYR A 390 -15.42 1.95 18.12
C TYR A 390 -16.13 3.32 18.08
N GLY A 391 -17.41 3.36 18.45
CA GLY A 391 -18.18 4.57 18.67
C GLY A 391 -17.87 5.27 20.02
N ASN A 392 -17.04 4.66 20.87
CA ASN A 392 -16.62 5.28 22.11
C ASN A 392 -15.83 6.57 21.83
N ARG A 393 -16.21 7.66 22.51
CA ARG A 393 -15.57 8.98 22.37
C ARG A 393 -14.06 8.96 22.61
N ALA A 394 -13.56 8.02 23.41
CA ALA A 394 -12.12 7.86 23.67
C ALA A 394 -11.31 7.58 22.40
N PHE A 395 -11.92 7.04 21.34
CA PHE A 395 -11.26 6.78 20.06
C PHE A 395 -11.24 8.02 19.13
N SER A 396 -12.02 9.04 19.41
CA SER A 396 -12.10 10.28 18.58
C SER A 396 -12.41 10.01 17.11
N ASN A 397 -13.22 8.98 16.83
CA ASN A 397 -13.66 8.63 15.48
C ASN A 397 -14.82 9.53 15.04
N VAL A 398 -14.78 9.96 13.79
CA VAL A 398 -15.78 10.85 13.17
C VAL A 398 -16.49 10.13 12.05
N TYR A 399 -17.80 10.30 11.97
CA TYR A 399 -18.69 9.69 10.99
C TYR A 399 -19.38 10.76 10.14
N SER A 400 -19.25 10.68 8.83
CA SER A 400 -19.78 11.66 7.87
C SER A 400 -20.49 10.95 6.72
N LYS A 401 -21.40 11.68 6.03
CA LYS A 401 -22.10 11.23 4.84
C LYS A 401 -21.87 12.17 3.65
N GLY A 402 -20.79 12.95 3.69
CA GLY A 402 -20.47 13.92 2.65
C GLY A 402 -20.09 13.25 1.32
N VAL A 403 -20.41 13.90 0.21
CA VAL A 403 -19.96 13.49 -1.11
C VAL A 403 -18.46 13.79 -1.26
N ASP A 404 -17.75 13.01 -2.09
CA ASP A 404 -16.29 13.11 -2.22
C ASP A 404 -15.82 14.49 -2.69
N SER A 405 -16.58 15.14 -3.61
CA SER A 405 -16.28 16.51 -4.09
C SER A 405 -16.35 17.59 -3.02
N GLU A 406 -17.08 17.35 -1.93
CA GLU A 406 -17.15 18.24 -0.77
C GLU A 406 -16.18 17.83 0.34
N THR A 407 -15.77 16.58 0.38
CA THR A 407 -14.93 15.99 1.41
C THR A 407 -13.45 16.17 1.11
N PHE A 408 -13.05 15.91 -0.12
CA PHE A 408 -11.66 16.03 -0.57
C PHE A 408 -11.42 17.34 -1.36
N ILE A 409 -10.18 17.76 -1.45
CA ILE A 409 -9.81 19.00 -2.14
C ILE A 409 -10.16 18.91 -3.63
N ASP A 410 -9.70 17.85 -4.33
CA ASP A 410 -9.98 17.62 -5.76
C ASP A 410 -9.81 16.14 -6.14
N SER A 411 -10.64 15.25 -5.59
CA SER A 411 -10.56 13.79 -5.84
C SER A 411 -10.98 13.38 -7.25
N HIS A 412 -11.69 14.25 -7.99
CA HIS A 412 -12.23 13.95 -9.33
C HIS A 412 -11.32 14.41 -10.47
N ASN A 413 -10.23 15.12 -10.19
CA ASN A 413 -9.27 15.51 -11.20
C ASN A 413 -8.53 14.29 -11.74
N SER A 414 -8.79 13.93 -12.98
CA SER A 414 -8.23 12.70 -13.58
C SER A 414 -6.72 12.75 -13.81
N ARG A 415 -6.11 13.93 -13.79
CA ARG A 415 -4.68 14.09 -14.07
C ARG A 415 -3.86 14.44 -12.82
N TYR A 416 -4.40 15.32 -11.99
CA TYR A 416 -3.72 15.85 -10.80
C TYR A 416 -4.67 15.83 -9.60
N PRO A 417 -5.13 14.65 -9.16
CA PRO A 417 -6.06 14.58 -8.06
C PRO A 417 -5.43 15.04 -6.75
N ASP A 418 -6.28 15.51 -5.84
CA ASP A 418 -5.88 15.84 -4.48
C ASP A 418 -6.85 15.19 -3.49
N PHE A 419 -6.40 14.14 -2.85
CA PHE A 419 -7.18 13.32 -1.91
C PHE A 419 -6.99 13.74 -0.44
N ARG A 420 -6.41 14.92 -0.18
CA ARG A 420 -6.39 15.49 1.16
C ARG A 420 -7.78 15.97 1.55
N LEU A 421 -8.14 15.86 2.83
CA LEU A 421 -9.39 16.40 3.34
C LEU A 421 -9.41 17.93 3.21
N ARG A 422 -10.59 18.48 2.94
CA ARG A 422 -10.82 19.94 3.02
C ARG A 422 -10.72 20.39 4.47
N ILE A 423 -10.14 21.56 4.70
CA ILE A 423 -9.93 22.14 6.05
C ILE A 423 -11.24 22.25 6.83
N ASN A 424 -12.34 22.66 6.19
CA ASN A 424 -13.64 22.77 6.85
C ASN A 424 -14.20 21.43 7.35
N LYS A 425 -13.81 20.30 6.75
CA LYS A 425 -14.19 18.97 7.24
C LYS A 425 -13.38 18.55 8.45
N ILE A 426 -12.12 18.98 8.53
CA ILE A 426 -11.26 18.75 9.69
C ILE A 426 -11.80 19.53 10.91
N ILE A 427 -12.25 20.79 10.71
CA ILE A 427 -12.82 21.63 11.75
C ILE A 427 -14.17 21.07 12.23
N ALA A 428 -15.07 20.69 11.30
CA ALA A 428 -16.38 20.12 11.64
C ALA A 428 -16.27 18.80 12.43
N ALA A 429 -15.16 18.07 12.29
CA ALA A 429 -14.90 16.88 13.09
C ALA A 429 -14.69 17.18 14.57
N ASN A 430 -14.32 18.40 14.91
CA ASN A 430 -14.08 18.83 16.29
C ASN A 430 -15.31 19.57 16.91
N ASP A 431 -16.29 19.99 16.09
CA ASP A 431 -17.45 20.77 16.54
C ASP A 431 -18.67 19.94 16.97
N TYR A 432 -18.58 18.62 16.93
CA TYR A 432 -19.67 17.72 17.43
C TYR A 432 -19.63 17.48 18.95
N ASP A 433 -18.85 18.27 19.69
CA ASP A 433 -18.71 18.18 21.16
C ASP A 433 -19.57 19.21 21.95
N ASP A 434 -20.61 19.84 21.34
CA ASP A 434 -21.60 20.68 22.04
C ASP A 434 -23.00 20.06 22.10
#